data_dfb55f7201f3b919d23bae6b72b126d7
#
_entry.id   dfb55f7201f3b919d23bae6b72b126d7
#
_cell.length_a   1.000
_cell.length_b   1.000
_cell.length_c   1.000
_cell.angle_alpha   90.00
_cell.angle_beta   90.00
_cell.angle_gamma   90.00
#
_symmetry.space_group_name_H-M   'P 1'
#
loop_
_entity.id
_entity.type
_entity.pdbx_description
1 polymer ?
#
loop_
_entity_poly.entity_id
_entity_poly.type
_entity_poly.pdbx_seq_one_letter_code
_entity_poly.pdbx_strand_id
1 'polypeptide(L)'
;MNWHLISENEIRYFQFIWNKHTALYSTKIGQDSLIQNLRPVFLKQIHSAIIIDIESHAERIGDGLMSSKQKGLGIKIADCLPVYAFSQNKISILHCGWRGIIGGITKKARNILKDFHYLLGASIGTCCYEIQKDVVDLFKKDYAHAILVRDGKYYLDLKAAVIKDLGSAGLLGSLDLCTKCHPELFYSSRGGDTQRNYALVGYNAIDRIHDSD
;
A
#
# COMPACT_ATOMS: atom_id res chain seq x y z
N MET A 1 13.47 -8.63 9.54
CA MET A 1 12.63 -7.45 9.90
C MET A 1 11.19 -7.78 9.61
N ASN A 2 10.25 -7.51 10.52
CA ASN A 2 8.84 -7.90 10.37
C ASN A 2 7.92 -6.71 10.69
N TRP A 3 6.68 -6.79 10.23
CA TRP A 3 5.59 -5.94 10.68
C TRP A 3 5.23 -6.29 12.12
N HIS A 4 5.05 -5.29 12.97
CA HIS A 4 4.63 -5.42 14.37
C HIS A 4 3.25 -4.80 14.55
N LEU A 5 2.36 -5.51 15.26
CA LEU A 5 1.08 -4.95 15.67
C LEU A 5 1.28 -4.14 16.95
N ILE A 6 1.01 -2.86 16.88
CA ILE A 6 1.08 -1.92 18.00
C ILE A 6 -0.34 -1.64 18.48
N SER A 7 -0.52 -1.58 19.81
CA SER A 7 -1.80 -1.25 20.44
C SER A 7 -1.51 -0.31 21.61
N GLU A 8 -1.81 0.98 21.43
CA GLU A 8 -1.52 2.05 22.38
C GLU A 8 -2.63 3.11 22.33
N ASN A 9 -3.07 3.61 23.51
CA ASN A 9 -4.03 4.72 23.63
C ASN A 9 -5.29 4.55 22.73
N GLU A 10 -5.90 3.35 22.74
CA GLU A 10 -7.07 3.00 21.91
C GLU A 10 -6.82 3.07 20.40
N ILE A 11 -5.58 3.15 19.97
CA ILE A 11 -5.18 3.09 18.56
C ILE A 11 -4.50 1.74 18.32
N ARG A 12 -4.84 1.08 17.21
CA ARG A 12 -4.20 -0.16 16.79
C ARG A 12 -3.76 -0.05 15.35
N TYR A 13 -2.50 -0.38 15.07
CA TYR A 13 -1.92 -0.34 13.72
C TYR A 13 -0.76 -1.30 13.57
N PHE A 14 -0.44 -1.67 12.35
CA PHE A 14 0.79 -2.39 12.02
C PHE A 14 1.88 -1.38 11.69
N GLN A 15 3.08 -1.62 12.21
CA GLN A 15 4.26 -0.79 12.03
C GLN A 15 5.42 -1.59 11.50
N PHE A 16 6.19 -0.98 10.60
CA PHE A 16 7.48 -1.47 10.15
C PHE A 16 8.48 -0.31 10.15
N ILE A 17 9.63 -0.53 10.81
CA ILE A 17 10.71 0.46 10.89
C ILE A 17 11.92 -0.06 10.13
N TRP A 18 12.45 0.78 9.25
CA TRP A 18 13.67 0.52 8.51
C TRP A 18 14.52 1.78 8.40
N ASN A 19 15.70 1.76 9.03
CA ASN A 19 16.54 2.96 9.17
C ASN A 19 15.72 4.12 9.78
N LYS A 20 15.68 5.26 9.10
CA LYS A 20 14.91 6.45 9.48
C LYS A 20 13.47 6.47 8.94
N HIS A 21 13.01 5.38 8.35
CA HIS A 21 11.71 5.31 7.71
C HIS A 21 10.73 4.47 8.52
N THR A 22 9.50 4.92 8.60
CA THR A 22 8.41 4.20 9.23
C THR A 22 7.28 4.02 8.24
N ALA A 23 6.81 2.79 8.10
CA ALA A 23 5.59 2.43 7.39
C ALA A 23 4.53 2.00 8.40
N LEU A 24 3.30 2.50 8.25
CA LEU A 24 2.16 2.17 9.10
C LEU A 24 0.99 1.68 8.23
N TYR A 25 0.25 0.72 8.76
CA TYR A 25 -1.01 0.26 8.20
C TYR A 25 -2.06 0.25 9.31
N SER A 26 -3.12 1.08 9.19
CA SER A 26 -4.15 1.21 10.22
C SER A 26 -4.99 -0.07 10.34
N THR A 27 -5.52 -0.29 11.53
CA THR A 27 -6.70 -1.15 11.72
C THR A 27 -7.95 -0.29 11.83
N LYS A 28 -9.11 -0.90 12.02
CA LYS A 28 -10.39 -0.21 12.29
C LYS A 28 -10.37 0.58 13.59
N ILE A 29 -9.50 0.20 14.54
CA ILE A 29 -9.46 0.76 15.90
C ILE A 29 -8.59 2.00 15.91
N GLY A 30 -9.18 3.16 16.23
CA GLY A 30 -8.48 4.43 16.46
C GLY A 30 -7.83 5.05 15.22
N GLN A 31 -8.19 4.62 14.00
CA GLN A 31 -7.53 5.10 12.78
C GLN A 31 -7.64 6.61 12.56
N ASP A 32 -8.75 7.24 12.98
CA ASP A 32 -8.93 8.69 12.80
C ASP A 32 -7.97 9.48 13.71
N SER A 33 -7.73 9.01 14.93
CA SER A 33 -6.72 9.58 15.83
C SER A 33 -5.31 9.42 15.25
N LEU A 34 -4.99 8.27 14.65
CA LEU A 34 -3.71 8.06 13.97
C LEU A 34 -3.50 9.10 12.84
N ILE A 35 -4.53 9.39 12.05
CA ILE A 35 -4.47 10.38 10.97
C ILE A 35 -4.34 11.80 11.51
N GLN A 36 -5.07 12.14 12.56
CA GLN A 36 -5.01 13.46 13.18
C GLN A 36 -3.62 13.76 13.77
N ASN A 37 -2.99 12.77 14.40
CA ASN A 37 -1.67 12.90 14.99
C ASN A 37 -0.57 13.05 13.94
N LEU A 38 -0.61 12.23 12.87
CA LEU A 38 0.45 12.19 11.85
C LEU A 38 0.29 13.23 10.74
N ARG A 39 -0.93 13.71 10.48
CA ARG A 39 -1.28 14.69 9.43
C ARG A 39 -0.62 14.42 8.08
N PRO A 40 -0.77 13.20 7.53
CA PRO A 40 -0.13 12.85 6.26
C PRO A 40 -0.76 13.58 5.08
N VAL A 41 0.02 13.75 4.02
CA VAL A 41 -0.49 14.26 2.74
C VAL A 41 -1.20 13.13 2.01
N PHE A 42 -2.46 13.35 1.63
CA PHE A 42 -3.26 12.45 0.81
C PHE A 42 -3.47 12.99 -0.60
N LEU A 43 -3.92 12.12 -1.50
CA LEU A 43 -4.38 12.47 -2.84
C LEU A 43 -5.79 11.94 -3.10
N LYS A 44 -6.42 12.45 -4.15
CA LYS A 44 -7.65 11.87 -4.73
C LYS A 44 -7.26 10.69 -5.62
N GLN A 45 -7.48 9.48 -5.11
CA GLN A 45 -7.18 8.24 -5.81
C GLN A 45 -8.22 7.98 -6.89
N ILE A 46 -7.76 7.60 -8.07
CA ILE A 46 -8.59 7.36 -9.27
C ILE A 46 -8.30 6.03 -9.95
N HIS A 47 -7.54 5.15 -9.30
CA HIS A 47 -7.08 3.85 -9.80
C HIS A 47 -6.25 3.95 -11.09
N SER A 48 -5.38 4.95 -11.15
CA SER A 48 -4.48 5.26 -12.26
C SER A 48 -3.06 4.74 -12.01
N ALA A 49 -2.15 5.10 -12.95
CA ALA A 49 -0.71 4.93 -12.77
C ALA A 49 0.02 6.28 -12.64
N ILE A 50 -0.66 7.30 -12.11
CA ILE A 50 -0.09 8.64 -11.88
C ILE A 50 0.57 8.67 -10.52
N ILE A 51 1.85 9.08 -10.48
CA ILE A 51 2.64 9.28 -9.27
C ILE A 51 2.96 10.77 -9.14
N ILE A 52 2.60 11.35 -8.01
CA ILE A 52 2.74 12.78 -7.73
C ILE A 52 3.93 13.00 -6.79
N ASP A 53 4.90 13.80 -7.24
CA ASP A 53 5.91 14.37 -6.38
C ASP A 53 5.32 15.61 -5.71
N ILE A 54 5.15 15.56 -4.37
CA ILE A 54 4.41 16.58 -3.62
C ILE A 54 5.12 17.92 -3.55
N GLU A 55 6.42 17.97 -3.84
CA GLU A 55 7.21 19.19 -3.88
C GLU A 55 7.07 19.94 -5.20
N SER A 56 6.81 19.24 -6.31
CA SER A 56 6.75 19.82 -7.66
C SER A 56 5.34 19.97 -8.23
N HIS A 57 4.33 19.35 -7.62
CA HIS A 57 2.95 19.37 -8.11
C HIS A 57 1.99 19.89 -7.04
N ALA A 58 1.18 20.89 -7.38
CA ALA A 58 0.12 21.40 -6.51
C ALA A 58 -1.11 20.48 -6.52
N GLU A 59 -1.43 19.90 -7.69
CA GLU A 59 -2.56 18.99 -7.84
C GLU A 59 -2.26 17.63 -7.20
N ARG A 60 -3.27 17.08 -6.54
CA ARG A 60 -3.19 15.83 -5.78
C ARG A 60 -4.17 14.79 -6.34
N ILE A 61 -4.10 14.51 -7.65
CA ILE A 61 -4.93 13.48 -8.31
C ILE A 61 -4.01 12.40 -8.87
N GLY A 62 -4.17 11.17 -8.40
CA GLY A 62 -3.34 10.04 -8.82
C GLY A 62 -3.42 8.88 -7.82
N ASP A 63 -2.50 7.93 -7.93
CA ASP A 63 -2.48 6.72 -7.10
C ASP A 63 -1.09 6.42 -6.51
N GLY A 64 -0.14 7.29 -6.69
CA GLY A 64 1.16 7.27 -6.05
C GLY A 64 1.56 8.65 -5.54
N LEU A 65 2.17 8.69 -4.36
CA LEU A 65 2.81 9.87 -3.79
C LEU A 65 4.29 9.60 -3.60
N MET A 66 5.09 10.65 -3.80
CA MET A 66 6.50 10.67 -3.40
C MET A 66 6.89 11.99 -2.78
N SER A 67 7.91 11.97 -1.93
CA SER A 67 8.49 13.15 -1.29
C SER A 67 9.97 12.95 -1.04
N SER A 68 10.75 14.02 -1.21
CA SER A 68 12.14 14.14 -0.78
C SER A 68 12.29 14.83 0.57
N LYS A 69 11.20 15.34 1.14
CA LYS A 69 11.16 16.04 2.43
C LYS A 69 10.61 15.13 3.53
N GLN A 70 10.79 15.54 4.79
CA GLN A 70 10.26 14.83 5.96
C GLN A 70 8.76 15.08 6.15
N LYS A 71 7.94 14.70 5.15
CA LYS A 71 6.49 14.76 5.22
C LYS A 71 5.90 13.36 5.21
N GLY A 72 4.91 13.12 6.05
CA GLY A 72 4.12 11.89 6.00
C GLY A 72 3.27 11.84 4.72
N LEU A 73 3.27 10.70 4.06
CA LEU A 73 2.43 10.42 2.89
C LEU A 73 1.40 9.34 3.24
N GLY A 74 0.20 9.45 2.70
CA GLY A 74 -0.87 8.50 2.98
C GLY A 74 -1.73 8.17 1.77
N ILE A 75 -2.25 6.95 1.75
CA ILE A 75 -3.27 6.48 0.82
C ILE A 75 -4.38 5.76 1.57
N LYS A 76 -5.58 5.77 0.99
CA LYS A 76 -6.78 5.08 1.50
C LYS A 76 -6.96 3.76 0.78
N ILE A 77 -7.21 2.68 1.52
CA ILE A 77 -7.23 1.33 0.98
C ILE A 77 -8.39 0.51 1.55
N ALA A 78 -9.06 -0.22 0.65
CA ALA A 78 -9.88 -1.38 0.99
C ALA A 78 -9.67 -2.39 -0.14
N ASP A 79 -8.83 -3.41 0.13
CA ASP A 79 -8.42 -4.53 -0.74
C ASP A 79 -7.22 -4.27 -1.66
N CYS A 80 -7.04 -3.08 -2.26
CA CYS A 80 -5.86 -2.81 -3.08
C CYS A 80 -4.57 -2.89 -2.27
N LEU A 81 -3.46 -3.25 -2.91
CA LEU A 81 -2.16 -3.42 -2.26
C LEU A 81 -1.43 -2.07 -2.08
N PRO A 82 -1.10 -1.65 -0.86
CA PRO A 82 -0.18 -0.54 -0.65
C PRO A 82 1.26 -1.02 -0.81
N VAL A 83 2.04 -0.25 -1.55
CA VAL A 83 3.49 -0.43 -1.69
C VAL A 83 4.18 0.79 -1.10
N TYR A 84 5.01 0.57 -0.09
CA TYR A 84 5.85 1.59 0.52
C TYR A 84 7.25 1.46 -0.07
N ALA A 85 7.80 2.52 -0.58
CA ALA A 85 9.14 2.48 -1.21
C ALA A 85 10.06 3.55 -0.62
N PHE A 86 11.32 3.16 -0.42
CA PHE A 86 12.37 3.96 0.21
C PHE A 86 13.61 3.96 -0.67
N SER A 87 13.97 5.10 -1.19
CA SER A 87 15.26 5.33 -1.83
C SER A 87 16.15 6.21 -0.96
N GLN A 88 17.38 6.47 -1.38
CA GLN A 88 18.32 7.29 -0.63
C GLN A 88 17.74 8.67 -0.26
N ASN A 89 16.99 9.30 -1.19
CA ASN A 89 16.53 10.68 -1.06
C ASN A 89 15.02 10.84 -1.14
N LYS A 90 14.25 9.76 -1.33
CA LYS A 90 12.79 9.84 -1.49
C LYS A 90 12.08 8.70 -0.77
N ILE A 91 10.92 9.02 -0.22
CA ILE A 91 9.91 8.05 0.17
C ILE A 91 8.75 8.08 -0.83
N SER A 92 8.11 6.96 -1.01
CA SER A 92 6.93 6.86 -1.88
C SER A 92 5.92 5.87 -1.29
N ILE A 93 4.65 6.10 -1.59
CA ILE A 93 3.57 5.18 -1.30
C ILE A 93 2.66 5.05 -2.53
N LEU A 94 2.36 3.81 -2.92
CA LEU A 94 1.58 3.51 -4.12
C LEU A 94 0.32 2.74 -3.76
N HIS A 95 -0.79 3.10 -4.38
CA HIS A 95 -2.06 2.40 -4.36
C HIS A 95 -2.11 1.42 -5.54
N CYS A 96 -1.72 0.18 -5.32
CA CYS A 96 -1.63 -0.83 -6.36
C CYS A 96 -2.89 -1.71 -6.41
N GLY A 97 -3.96 -1.20 -7.00
CA GLY A 97 -5.07 -1.99 -7.50
C GLY A 97 -4.72 -2.60 -8.88
N TRP A 98 -5.51 -3.56 -9.36
CA TRP A 98 -5.26 -4.22 -10.64
C TRP A 98 -5.15 -3.24 -11.82
N ARG A 99 -5.98 -2.16 -11.83
CA ARG A 99 -5.91 -1.11 -12.88
C ARG A 99 -4.60 -0.35 -12.86
N GLY A 100 -4.12 0.02 -11.65
CA GLY A 100 -2.85 0.72 -11.48
C GLY A 100 -1.67 -0.15 -11.91
N ILE A 101 -1.67 -1.45 -11.58
CA ILE A 101 -0.63 -2.41 -11.97
C ILE A 101 -0.59 -2.55 -13.50
N ILE A 102 -1.72 -2.82 -14.15
CA ILE A 102 -1.81 -2.89 -15.62
C ILE A 102 -1.42 -1.55 -16.27
N GLY A 103 -1.79 -0.42 -15.68
CA GLY A 103 -1.37 0.92 -16.11
C GLY A 103 0.12 1.22 -15.89
N GLY A 104 0.84 0.33 -15.19
CA GLY A 104 2.28 0.39 -14.98
C GLY A 104 2.75 1.28 -13.84
N ILE A 105 1.96 1.49 -12.79
CA ILE A 105 2.33 2.32 -11.62
C ILE A 105 3.64 1.82 -10.98
N THR A 106 3.79 0.51 -10.83
CA THR A 106 4.98 -0.15 -10.27
C THR A 106 6.21 0.03 -11.16
N LYS A 107 6.07 -0.16 -12.47
CA LYS A 107 7.14 0.06 -13.46
C LYS A 107 7.60 1.54 -13.46
N LYS A 108 6.65 2.48 -13.40
CA LYS A 108 6.96 3.92 -13.28
C LYS A 108 7.70 4.24 -11.99
N ALA A 109 7.23 3.70 -10.85
CA ALA A 109 7.90 3.91 -9.57
C ALA A 109 9.34 3.37 -9.58
N ARG A 110 9.58 2.17 -10.13
CA ARG A 110 10.90 1.60 -10.30
C ARG A 110 11.83 2.51 -11.11
N ASN A 111 11.35 3.05 -12.22
CA ASN A 111 12.15 3.94 -13.07
C ASN A 111 12.50 5.28 -12.39
N ILE A 112 11.59 5.80 -11.54
CA ILE A 112 11.81 7.06 -10.82
C ILE A 112 12.74 6.88 -9.63
N LEU A 113 12.52 5.82 -8.84
CA LEU A 113 13.24 5.61 -7.58
C LEU A 113 14.61 4.95 -7.77
N LYS A 114 14.78 4.17 -8.85
CA LYS A 114 16.00 3.41 -9.19
C LYS A 114 16.44 2.45 -8.08
N ASP A 115 17.49 2.80 -7.32
CA ASP A 115 17.97 1.99 -6.19
C ASP A 115 17.08 2.24 -4.96
N PHE A 116 16.19 1.31 -4.66
CA PHE A 116 15.22 1.44 -3.58
C PHE A 116 14.90 0.12 -2.91
N HIS A 117 14.40 0.21 -1.70
CA HIS A 117 13.80 -0.89 -0.97
C HIS A 117 12.30 -0.66 -0.83
N TYR A 118 11.52 -1.72 -0.64
CA TYR A 118 10.08 -1.59 -0.52
C TYR A 118 9.46 -2.59 0.43
N LEU A 119 8.24 -2.26 0.88
CA LEU A 119 7.38 -3.10 1.72
C LEU A 119 6.03 -3.27 1.04
N LEU A 120 5.39 -4.39 1.34
CA LEU A 120 4.01 -4.66 0.94
C LEU A 120 3.12 -4.67 2.18
N GLY A 121 2.02 -3.91 2.14
CA GLY A 121 1.02 -3.90 3.20
C GLY A 121 -0.02 -5.02 3.04
N ALA A 122 -1.03 -5.02 3.93
CA ALA A 122 -2.16 -5.91 3.81
C ALA A 122 -3.01 -5.55 2.59
N SER A 123 -3.55 -6.56 1.93
CA SER A 123 -4.44 -6.43 0.77
C SER A 123 -5.36 -7.63 0.69
N ILE A 124 -6.32 -7.62 -0.23
CA ILE A 124 -7.07 -8.83 -0.51
C ILE A 124 -6.14 -9.92 -1.05
N GLY A 125 -6.18 -11.09 -0.45
CA GLY A 125 -5.36 -12.24 -0.84
C GLY A 125 -6.02 -13.10 -1.90
N THR A 126 -5.25 -14.05 -2.46
CA THR A 126 -5.74 -15.05 -3.43
C THR A 126 -6.84 -15.95 -2.88
N CYS A 127 -6.99 -16.02 -1.56
CA CYS A 127 -8.12 -16.70 -0.89
C CYS A 127 -9.47 -16.07 -1.22
N CYS A 128 -9.51 -14.75 -1.50
CA CYS A 128 -10.73 -13.96 -1.65
C CYS A 128 -10.81 -13.13 -2.94
N TYR A 129 -9.69 -12.92 -3.64
CA TYR A 129 -9.67 -12.01 -4.79
C TYR A 129 -10.02 -12.72 -6.10
N GLU A 130 -11.26 -13.19 -6.20
CA GLU A 130 -11.79 -13.70 -7.46
C GLU A 130 -11.87 -12.57 -8.50
N ILE A 131 -11.41 -12.85 -9.72
CA ILE A 131 -11.44 -11.93 -10.87
C ILE A 131 -12.20 -12.57 -12.05
N GLN A 132 -12.77 -11.72 -12.92
CA GLN A 132 -13.46 -12.16 -14.11
C GLN A 132 -12.50 -12.28 -15.29
N LYS A 133 -12.98 -12.91 -16.37
CA LYS A 133 -12.18 -13.23 -17.55
C LYS A 133 -11.55 -12.00 -18.21
N ASP A 134 -12.22 -10.87 -18.21
CA ASP A 134 -11.72 -9.59 -18.74
C ASP A 134 -10.43 -9.16 -18.03
N VAL A 135 -10.38 -9.27 -16.70
CA VAL A 135 -9.16 -8.98 -15.91
C VAL A 135 -8.08 -10.04 -16.16
N VAL A 136 -8.48 -11.33 -16.25
CA VAL A 136 -7.54 -12.42 -16.59
C VAL A 136 -6.85 -12.14 -17.92
N ASP A 137 -7.58 -11.74 -18.94
CA ASP A 137 -7.05 -11.50 -20.29
C ASP A 137 -6.04 -10.33 -20.30
N LEU A 138 -6.27 -9.30 -19.46
CA LEU A 138 -5.32 -8.21 -19.27
C LEU A 138 -4.02 -8.65 -18.56
N PHE A 139 -4.13 -9.54 -17.57
CA PHE A 139 -2.97 -9.99 -16.78
C PHE A 139 -2.16 -11.10 -17.45
N LYS A 140 -2.76 -11.92 -18.30
CA LYS A 140 -2.09 -13.08 -18.93
C LYS A 140 -0.78 -12.72 -19.64
N LYS A 141 -0.73 -11.58 -20.30
CA LYS A 141 0.43 -11.18 -21.10
C LYS A 141 1.68 -11.00 -20.23
N ASP A 142 1.56 -10.21 -19.17
CA ASP A 142 2.72 -9.81 -18.38
C ASP A 142 2.76 -10.48 -16.99
N TYR A 143 1.63 -10.96 -16.47
CA TYR A 143 1.49 -11.42 -15.09
C TYR A 143 0.78 -12.78 -14.98
N ALA A 144 0.97 -13.69 -15.93
CA ALA A 144 0.34 -15.02 -15.92
C ALA A 144 0.59 -15.79 -14.61
N HIS A 145 1.78 -15.64 -14.00
CA HIS A 145 2.17 -16.26 -12.73
C HIS A 145 1.38 -15.73 -11.52
N ALA A 146 0.75 -14.54 -11.64
CA ALA A 146 -0.08 -13.94 -10.60
C ALA A 146 -1.55 -14.37 -10.69
N ILE A 147 -1.91 -15.21 -11.66
CA ILE A 147 -3.26 -15.74 -11.83
C ILE A 147 -3.29 -17.18 -11.31
N LEU A 148 -4.13 -17.43 -10.33
CA LEU A 148 -4.39 -18.75 -9.79
C LEU A 148 -5.74 -19.27 -10.27
N VAL A 149 -5.82 -20.55 -10.58
CA VAL A 149 -7.08 -21.22 -10.95
C VAL A 149 -7.45 -22.19 -9.83
N ARG A 150 -8.66 -22.07 -9.31
CA ARG A 150 -9.20 -22.96 -8.29
C ARG A 150 -10.72 -23.13 -8.52
N ASP A 151 -11.18 -24.37 -8.59
CA ASP A 151 -12.60 -24.70 -8.78
C ASP A 151 -13.22 -23.98 -10.00
N GLY A 152 -12.50 -23.90 -11.11
CA GLY A 152 -12.93 -23.25 -12.34
C GLY A 152 -12.99 -21.72 -12.29
N LYS A 153 -12.54 -21.10 -11.19
CA LYS A 153 -12.51 -19.67 -10.96
C LYS A 153 -11.07 -19.14 -10.96
N TYR A 154 -10.95 -17.85 -11.28
CA TYR A 154 -9.66 -17.16 -11.35
C TYR A 154 -9.47 -16.26 -10.13
N TYR A 155 -8.28 -16.30 -9.57
CA TYR A 155 -7.87 -15.46 -8.43
C TYR A 155 -6.59 -14.72 -8.77
N LEU A 156 -6.50 -13.45 -8.32
CA LEU A 156 -5.35 -12.60 -8.63
C LEU A 156 -4.47 -12.40 -7.39
N ASP A 157 -3.18 -12.62 -7.56
CA ASP A 157 -2.14 -12.28 -6.59
C ASP A 157 -1.52 -10.92 -6.94
N LEU A 158 -1.99 -9.86 -6.26
CA LEU A 158 -1.46 -8.50 -6.44
C LEU A 158 0.02 -8.42 -6.02
N LYS A 159 0.42 -9.17 -4.98
CA LYS A 159 1.79 -9.16 -4.46
C LYS A 159 2.75 -9.77 -5.47
N ALA A 160 2.40 -10.93 -6.04
CA ALA A 160 3.20 -11.57 -7.08
C ALA A 160 3.40 -10.66 -8.30
N ALA A 161 2.33 -9.96 -8.74
CA ALA A 161 2.42 -9.02 -9.86
C ALA A 161 3.36 -7.84 -9.54
N VAL A 162 3.25 -7.26 -8.34
CA VAL A 162 4.11 -6.15 -7.89
C VAL A 162 5.57 -6.59 -7.75
N ILE A 163 5.83 -7.75 -7.13
CA ILE A 163 7.19 -8.28 -6.95
C ILE A 163 7.86 -8.52 -8.31
N LYS A 164 7.11 -8.98 -9.31
CA LYS A 164 7.66 -9.12 -10.68
C LYS A 164 8.18 -7.79 -11.22
N ASP A 165 7.44 -6.70 -11.05
CA ASP A 165 7.82 -5.41 -11.58
C ASP A 165 8.96 -4.76 -10.79
N LEU A 166 8.92 -4.83 -9.46
CA LEU A 166 9.87 -4.16 -8.58
C LEU A 166 11.16 -4.97 -8.35
N GLY A 167 11.08 -6.30 -8.49
CA GLY A 167 12.17 -7.24 -8.20
C GLY A 167 12.19 -7.64 -6.71
N SER A 168 12.57 -8.89 -6.44
CA SER A 168 12.61 -9.43 -5.06
C SER A 168 13.76 -8.89 -4.21
N ALA A 169 14.86 -8.46 -4.83
CA ALA A 169 16.06 -8.01 -4.11
C ALA A 169 15.84 -6.79 -3.19
N GLY A 170 14.91 -5.90 -3.56
CA GLY A 170 14.57 -4.72 -2.76
C GLY A 170 13.45 -4.94 -1.74
N LEU A 171 12.83 -6.12 -1.69
CA LEU A 171 11.72 -6.41 -0.78
C LEU A 171 12.21 -6.61 0.65
N LEU A 172 11.81 -5.73 1.55
CA LEU A 172 12.14 -5.79 2.99
C LEU A 172 11.17 -6.67 3.78
N GLY A 173 9.92 -6.75 3.36
CA GLY A 173 8.89 -7.53 4.04
C GLY A 173 7.50 -7.32 3.47
N SER A 174 6.58 -8.16 3.91
CA SER A 174 5.17 -8.15 3.51
C SER A 174 4.28 -8.38 4.72
N LEU A 175 3.20 -7.61 4.83
CA LEU A 175 2.11 -7.89 5.78
C LEU A 175 1.14 -8.87 5.11
N ASP A 176 1.34 -10.16 5.40
CA ASP A 176 0.65 -11.26 4.71
C ASP A 176 -0.73 -11.57 5.32
N LEU A 177 -1.54 -10.51 5.47
CA LEU A 177 -2.93 -10.60 5.92
C LEU A 177 -3.87 -10.23 4.78
N CYS A 178 -4.91 -11.05 4.60
CA CYS A 178 -6.00 -10.76 3.66
C CYS A 178 -7.01 -9.83 4.32
N THR A 179 -7.28 -8.67 3.72
CA THR A 179 -8.21 -7.67 4.27
C THR A 179 -9.63 -8.22 4.44
N LYS A 180 -10.08 -9.09 3.53
CA LYS A 180 -11.43 -9.71 3.61
C LYS A 180 -11.51 -10.84 4.63
N CYS A 181 -10.41 -11.59 4.87
CA CYS A 181 -10.39 -12.68 5.86
C CYS A 181 -10.28 -12.18 7.30
N HIS A 182 -9.87 -10.92 7.49
CA HIS A 182 -9.69 -10.31 8.82
C HIS A 182 -10.60 -9.08 8.98
N PRO A 183 -11.95 -9.27 8.99
CA PRO A 183 -12.90 -8.17 9.11
C PRO A 183 -12.83 -7.48 10.48
N GLU A 184 -12.27 -8.13 11.50
CA GLU A 184 -12.02 -7.55 12.83
C GLU A 184 -10.89 -6.51 12.83
N LEU A 185 -9.99 -6.58 11.85
CA LEU A 185 -8.86 -5.66 11.72
C LEU A 185 -9.05 -4.63 10.61
N PHE A 186 -9.60 -5.05 9.45
CA PHE A 186 -9.55 -4.26 8.23
C PHE A 186 -10.91 -4.04 7.59
N TYR A 187 -11.06 -2.89 6.94
CA TYR A 187 -12.12 -2.66 5.97
C TYR A 187 -11.79 -3.33 4.64
N SER A 188 -12.80 -3.95 4.03
CA SER A 188 -12.71 -4.62 2.73
C SER A 188 -13.89 -4.24 1.85
N SER A 189 -13.62 -3.68 0.67
CA SER A 189 -14.63 -3.37 -0.34
C SER A 189 -15.33 -4.65 -0.85
N ARG A 190 -14.59 -5.74 -1.00
CA ARG A 190 -15.13 -7.07 -1.33
C ARG A 190 -15.86 -7.73 -0.15
N GLY A 191 -15.68 -7.21 1.05
CA GLY A 191 -16.44 -7.53 2.25
C GLY A 191 -17.74 -6.73 2.39
N GLY A 192 -17.91 -5.67 1.59
CA GLY A 192 -19.07 -4.77 1.64
C GLY A 192 -18.85 -3.48 2.42
N ASP A 193 -17.64 -3.23 2.93
CA ASP A 193 -17.33 -2.00 3.66
C ASP A 193 -17.23 -0.78 2.74
N THR A 194 -17.73 0.36 3.20
CA THR A 194 -17.60 1.67 2.54
C THR A 194 -16.40 2.47 3.07
N GLN A 195 -15.98 2.19 4.29
CA GLN A 195 -14.82 2.81 4.92
C GLN A 195 -13.51 2.28 4.30
N ARG A 196 -12.39 2.91 4.69
CA ARG A 196 -11.07 2.59 4.21
C ARG A 196 -10.08 2.48 5.36
N ASN A 197 -9.11 1.59 5.20
CA ASN A 197 -7.88 1.58 5.99
C ASN A 197 -6.94 2.66 5.45
N TYR A 198 -5.96 3.05 6.24
CA TYR A 198 -4.92 3.99 5.86
C TYR A 198 -3.58 3.28 5.81
N ALA A 199 -2.85 3.48 4.74
CA ALA A 199 -1.44 3.12 4.63
C ALA A 199 -0.62 4.41 4.60
N LEU A 200 0.35 4.53 5.51
CA LEU A 200 1.11 5.74 5.76
C LEU A 200 2.60 5.46 5.72
N VAL A 201 3.39 6.40 5.22
CA VAL A 201 4.85 6.34 5.25
C VAL A 201 5.43 7.69 5.63
N GLY A 202 6.51 7.70 6.40
CA GLY A 202 7.17 8.93 6.81
C GLY A 202 8.57 8.68 7.34
N TYR A 203 9.27 9.79 7.64
CA TYR A 203 10.53 9.80 8.39
C TYR A 203 10.20 9.95 9.86
N ASN A 204 10.75 9.07 10.75
CA ASN A 204 10.62 9.15 12.21
C ASN A 204 9.21 9.48 12.70
N ALA A 205 8.20 8.79 12.12
CA ALA A 205 6.79 9.06 12.45
C ALA A 205 6.42 8.74 13.91
N ILE A 206 7.31 8.08 14.64
CA ILE A 206 7.08 7.59 16.02
C ILE A 206 7.13 8.73 17.04
N ASP A 207 8.04 9.69 16.88
CA ASP A 207 8.25 10.75 17.87
C ASP A 207 7.00 11.64 18.04
N ARG A 208 6.10 11.66 17.05
CA ARG A 208 4.87 12.47 17.08
C ARG A 208 3.65 11.77 17.69
N ILE A 209 3.69 10.45 17.85
CA ILE A 209 2.57 9.70 18.47
C ILE A 209 2.69 9.82 20.01
N HIS A 210 3.91 10.01 20.51
CA HIS A 210 4.20 10.10 21.94
C HIS A 210 4.24 11.53 22.50
N ASP A 211 4.31 12.56 21.64
CA ASP A 211 4.40 13.98 22.06
C ASP A 211 3.02 14.68 22.24
N SER A 212 1.95 13.94 22.37
CA SER A 212 0.60 14.47 22.58
C SER A 212 0.11 14.30 24.03
N ASP A 213 0.98 14.65 25.00
CA ASP A 213 0.60 14.90 26.40
C ASP A 213 0.53 16.40 26.69
#